data_7a1b37e5ad7f0703e7695a47fbba8f38
#
_entry.id   7a1b37e5ad7f0703e7695a47fbba8f38
#
_cell.length_a   1.000
_cell.length_b   1.000
_cell.length_c   1.000
_cell.angle_alpha   90.00
_cell.angle_beta   90.00
_cell.angle_gamma   90.00
#
_symmetry.space_group_name_H-M   'P 1'
#
loop_
_entity.id
_entity.type
_entity.pdbx_description
1 polymer ?
#
loop_
_entity_poly.entity_id
_entity_poly.type
_entity_poly.pdbx_seq_one_letter_code
_entity_poly.pdbx_strand_id
1 'polypeptide(L)'
;AAQATLENRCRNGQWDDAIRLLDQQKAASVIERGEAERLKAVLLTAKAGEKLESDPVGAREDAKHALKLAKSLVPAALIAARSYLREDNLRKAATVLEPVWKNDPHPQIAELYVRARSGDTAIDRLKRAERLESLKPNNIESLFAVAQAALDAKEFAKARAKAEAAARIEPRESIFLLMADIEEAETGDQGRVRYWMAQALRAPRDPAWVADGIVSEKWLPVSPVTGRLDAFEWKAPFGQLEGPVEDLTIENAIAAA
;
A
#
# COMPACT_ATOMS: atom_id res chain seq x y z
N ALA A 1 -2.78 33.11 -7.06
CA ALA A 1 -3.18 33.53 -5.69
C ALA A 1 -3.97 32.42 -4.99
N ALA A 2 -5.08 31.93 -5.53
CA ALA A 2 -5.95 30.95 -4.87
C ALA A 2 -5.24 29.60 -4.56
N GLN A 3 -4.45 29.09 -5.49
CA GLN A 3 -3.67 27.87 -5.31
C GLN A 3 -2.63 28.02 -4.18
N ALA A 4 -1.87 29.10 -4.18
CA ALA A 4 -0.87 29.36 -3.14
C ALA A 4 -1.52 29.48 -1.75
N THR A 5 -2.75 29.99 -1.67
CA THR A 5 -3.50 30.06 -0.40
C THR A 5 -3.93 28.66 0.06
N LEU A 6 -4.38 27.80 -0.85
CA LEU A 6 -4.74 26.41 -0.54
C LEU A 6 -3.53 25.63 -0.01
N GLU A 7 -2.41 25.70 -0.73
CA GLU A 7 -1.15 25.05 -0.34
C GLU A 7 -0.65 25.52 1.02
N ASN A 8 -0.73 26.82 1.30
CA ASN A 8 -0.33 27.36 2.60
C ASN A 8 -1.21 26.85 3.75
N ARG A 9 -2.53 26.72 3.56
CA ARG A 9 -3.44 26.13 4.54
C ARG A 9 -3.12 24.66 4.79
N CYS A 10 -2.84 23.91 3.73
CA CYS A 10 -2.45 22.51 3.83
C CYS A 10 -1.14 22.32 4.59
N ARG A 11 -0.13 23.15 4.34
CA ARG A 11 1.15 23.13 5.08
C ARG A 11 0.99 23.37 6.57
N ASN A 12 -0.01 24.18 6.94
CA ASN A 12 -0.30 24.53 8.35
C ASN A 12 -1.32 23.59 9.00
N GLY A 13 -1.74 22.50 8.34
CA GLY A 13 -2.73 21.56 8.88
C GLY A 13 -4.14 22.15 9.03
N GLN A 14 -4.43 23.26 8.35
CA GLN A 14 -5.74 23.92 8.39
C GLN A 14 -6.73 23.25 7.42
N TRP A 15 -7.03 21.98 7.66
CA TRP A 15 -7.78 21.13 6.73
C TRP A 15 -9.21 21.62 6.46
N ASP A 16 -9.93 22.07 7.50
CA ASP A 16 -11.30 22.58 7.33
C ASP A 16 -11.34 23.87 6.51
N ASP A 17 -10.35 24.74 6.70
CA ASP A 17 -10.23 25.96 5.90
C ASP A 17 -9.85 25.66 4.46
N ALA A 18 -8.98 24.68 4.25
CA ALA A 18 -8.60 24.20 2.92
C ALA A 18 -9.80 23.61 2.19
N ILE A 19 -10.63 22.80 2.85
CA ILE A 19 -11.86 22.21 2.29
C ILE A 19 -12.84 23.31 1.90
N ARG A 20 -13.08 24.30 2.77
CA ARG A 20 -13.97 25.42 2.47
C ARG A 20 -13.50 26.22 1.27
N LEU A 21 -12.20 26.50 1.17
CA LEU A 21 -11.62 27.21 0.04
C LEU A 21 -11.79 26.40 -1.27
N LEU A 22 -11.57 25.09 -1.22
CA LEU A 22 -11.75 24.21 -2.37
C LEU A 22 -13.21 24.16 -2.83
N ASP A 23 -14.17 24.08 -1.91
CA ASP A 23 -15.60 24.13 -2.22
C ASP A 23 -16.01 25.45 -2.85
N GLN A 24 -15.43 26.57 -2.43
CA GLN A 24 -15.64 27.90 -3.05
C GLN A 24 -15.08 27.94 -4.49
N GLN A 25 -13.88 27.41 -4.71
CA GLN A 25 -13.26 27.34 -6.04
C GLN A 25 -14.10 26.47 -7.00
N LYS A 26 -14.62 25.34 -6.51
CA LYS A 26 -15.51 24.46 -7.26
C LYS A 26 -16.82 25.21 -7.64
N ALA A 27 -17.44 25.89 -6.68
CA ALA A 27 -18.67 26.65 -6.91
C ALA A 27 -18.47 27.80 -7.91
N ALA A 28 -17.29 28.44 -7.91
CA ALA A 28 -16.91 29.48 -8.86
C ALA A 28 -16.40 28.94 -10.22
N SER A 29 -16.45 27.63 -10.43
CA SER A 29 -15.91 26.96 -11.64
C SER A 29 -14.45 27.27 -11.94
N VAL A 30 -13.67 27.55 -10.91
CA VAL A 30 -12.20 27.79 -11.02
C VAL A 30 -11.45 26.49 -11.18
N ILE A 31 -12.00 25.39 -10.62
CA ILE A 31 -11.46 24.04 -10.69
C ILE A 31 -12.51 23.09 -11.25
N GLU A 32 -12.07 22.09 -11.99
CA GLU A 32 -12.95 21.05 -12.55
C GLU A 32 -13.52 20.18 -11.43
N ARG A 33 -14.76 19.70 -11.61
CA ARG A 33 -15.51 18.99 -10.56
C ARG A 33 -14.78 17.74 -10.08
N GLY A 34 -14.28 16.92 -10.99
CA GLY A 34 -13.61 15.67 -10.65
C GLY A 34 -12.30 15.89 -9.89
N GLU A 35 -11.54 16.89 -10.32
CA GLU A 35 -10.33 17.33 -9.62
C GLU A 35 -10.65 17.85 -8.21
N ALA A 36 -11.68 18.70 -8.07
CA ALA A 36 -12.11 19.20 -6.77
C ALA A 36 -12.55 18.08 -5.82
N GLU A 37 -13.27 17.08 -6.32
CA GLU A 37 -13.69 15.92 -5.54
C GLU A 37 -12.50 15.07 -5.10
N ARG A 38 -11.51 14.85 -5.97
CA ARG A 38 -10.26 14.15 -5.64
C ARG A 38 -9.46 14.88 -4.57
N LEU A 39 -9.24 16.18 -4.73
CA LEU A 39 -8.51 16.99 -3.76
C LEU A 39 -9.24 17.06 -2.41
N LYS A 40 -10.58 17.15 -2.44
CA LYS A 40 -11.38 17.11 -1.21
C LYS A 40 -11.24 15.76 -0.48
N ALA A 41 -11.20 14.65 -1.21
CA ALA A 41 -10.94 13.34 -0.62
C ALA A 41 -9.56 13.27 0.06
N VAL A 42 -8.54 13.86 -0.56
CA VAL A 42 -7.18 13.94 0.02
C VAL A 42 -7.19 14.78 1.30
N LEU A 43 -7.84 15.94 1.30
CA LEU A 43 -7.95 16.80 2.50
C LEU A 43 -8.70 16.13 3.65
N LEU A 44 -9.82 15.45 3.34
CA LEU A 44 -10.56 14.67 4.33
C LEU A 44 -9.72 13.53 4.92
N THR A 45 -8.91 12.88 4.09
CA THR A 45 -8.00 11.81 4.53
C THR A 45 -6.90 12.36 5.44
N ALA A 46 -6.32 13.50 5.11
CA ALA A 46 -5.33 14.18 5.95
C ALA A 46 -5.91 14.55 7.33
N LYS A 47 -7.08 15.18 7.33
CA LYS A 47 -7.83 15.50 8.54
C LYS A 47 -8.13 14.25 9.39
N ALA A 48 -8.60 13.18 8.74
CA ALA A 48 -8.87 11.92 9.41
C ALA A 48 -7.61 11.32 10.03
N GLY A 49 -6.47 11.37 9.34
CA GLY A 49 -5.20 10.87 9.83
C GLY A 49 -4.73 11.56 11.11
N GLU A 50 -4.86 12.89 11.17
CA GLU A 50 -4.46 13.66 12.36
C GLU A 50 -5.33 13.36 13.58
N LYS A 51 -6.64 13.17 13.39
CA LYS A 51 -7.54 12.94 14.51
C LYS A 51 -7.77 11.47 14.88
N LEU A 52 -7.17 10.53 14.15
CA LEU A 52 -7.40 9.09 14.37
C LEU A 52 -7.11 8.64 15.82
N GLU A 53 -6.11 9.23 16.46
CA GLU A 53 -5.76 8.89 17.85
C GLU A 53 -6.74 9.50 18.87
N SER A 54 -7.18 10.74 18.67
CA SER A 54 -8.01 11.47 19.61
C SER A 54 -9.51 11.27 19.39
N ASP A 55 -9.94 11.08 18.13
CA ASP A 55 -11.33 10.88 17.72
C ASP A 55 -11.41 9.81 16.60
N PRO A 56 -11.28 8.52 16.94
CA PRO A 56 -11.31 7.45 15.93
C PRO A 56 -12.62 7.38 15.15
N VAL A 57 -13.75 7.70 15.80
CA VAL A 57 -15.07 7.67 15.13
C VAL A 57 -15.19 8.81 14.12
N GLY A 58 -14.84 10.02 14.48
CA GLY A 58 -14.83 11.15 13.57
C GLY A 58 -13.81 10.99 12.43
N ALA A 59 -12.63 10.41 12.72
CA ALA A 59 -11.66 10.05 11.69
C ALA A 59 -12.24 9.07 10.67
N ARG A 60 -12.94 8.05 11.12
CA ARG A 60 -13.62 7.07 10.29
C ARG A 60 -14.66 7.68 9.38
N GLU A 61 -15.48 8.59 9.89
CA GLU A 61 -16.51 9.26 9.09
C GLU A 61 -15.90 10.14 7.99
N ASP A 62 -14.85 10.89 8.29
CA ASP A 62 -14.11 11.67 7.29
C ASP A 62 -13.45 10.76 6.23
N ALA A 63 -12.82 9.67 6.65
CA ALA A 63 -12.19 8.70 5.74
C ALA A 63 -13.22 8.02 4.84
N LYS A 64 -14.38 7.65 5.36
CA LYS A 64 -15.48 7.08 4.57
C LYS A 64 -16.06 8.11 3.59
N HIS A 65 -16.14 9.36 3.98
CA HIS A 65 -16.53 10.44 3.06
C HIS A 65 -15.49 10.60 1.95
N ALA A 66 -14.22 10.57 2.27
CA ALA A 66 -13.15 10.58 1.26
C ALA A 66 -13.30 9.43 0.25
N LEU A 67 -13.61 8.22 0.71
CA LEU A 67 -13.82 7.05 -0.15
C LEU A 67 -15.07 7.15 -1.05
N LYS A 68 -16.09 7.92 -0.67
CA LYS A 68 -17.22 8.22 -1.55
C LYS A 68 -16.81 9.11 -2.72
N LEU A 69 -15.86 10.02 -2.49
CA LEU A 69 -15.34 10.94 -3.51
C LEU A 69 -14.23 10.30 -4.35
N ALA A 70 -13.39 9.47 -3.74
CA ALA A 70 -12.27 8.77 -4.38
C ALA A 70 -12.23 7.30 -3.92
N LYS A 71 -12.90 6.42 -4.66
CA LYS A 71 -13.18 5.03 -4.27
C LYS A 71 -11.94 4.15 -4.07
N SER A 72 -10.81 4.49 -4.70
CA SER A 72 -9.55 3.75 -4.62
C SER A 72 -8.49 4.46 -3.79
N LEU A 73 -8.87 5.41 -2.94
CA LEU A 73 -7.93 6.15 -2.10
C LEU A 73 -7.46 5.27 -0.92
N VAL A 74 -6.34 4.57 -1.13
CA VAL A 74 -5.75 3.63 -0.17
C VAL A 74 -5.56 4.22 1.23
N PRO A 75 -4.98 5.41 1.42
CA PRO A 75 -4.80 5.97 2.76
C PRO A 75 -6.11 6.17 3.53
N ALA A 76 -7.19 6.56 2.84
CA ALA A 76 -8.51 6.70 3.46
C ALA A 76 -9.06 5.35 3.95
N ALA A 77 -8.92 4.31 3.13
CA ALA A 77 -9.33 2.95 3.51
C ALA A 77 -8.56 2.43 4.73
N LEU A 78 -7.26 2.69 4.80
CA LEU A 78 -6.43 2.30 5.94
C LEU A 78 -6.86 3.01 7.24
N ILE A 79 -7.16 4.29 7.19
CA ILE A 79 -7.62 5.06 8.37
C ILE A 79 -8.98 4.54 8.85
N ALA A 80 -9.95 4.38 7.96
CA ALA A 80 -11.26 3.86 8.32
C ALA A 80 -11.18 2.45 8.92
N ALA A 81 -10.37 1.57 8.31
CA ALA A 81 -10.17 0.22 8.81
C ALA A 81 -9.49 0.21 10.19
N ARG A 82 -8.45 1.01 10.40
CA ARG A 82 -7.79 1.12 11.72
C ARG A 82 -8.75 1.59 12.80
N SER A 83 -9.65 2.52 12.50
CA SER A 83 -10.70 2.94 13.45
C SER A 83 -11.62 1.79 13.83
N TYR A 84 -12.06 0.97 12.87
CA TYR A 84 -12.87 -0.21 13.16
C TYR A 84 -12.11 -1.28 13.95
N LEU A 85 -10.82 -1.47 13.67
CA LEU A 85 -9.99 -2.46 14.36
C LEU A 85 -9.71 -2.08 15.83
N ARG A 86 -9.73 -0.81 16.18
CA ARG A 86 -9.69 -0.36 17.59
C ARG A 86 -10.92 -0.81 18.38
N GLU A 87 -12.02 -1.01 17.71
CA GLU A 87 -13.27 -1.57 18.27
C GLU A 87 -13.35 -3.10 18.12
N ASP A 88 -12.26 -3.77 17.75
CA ASP A 88 -12.20 -5.20 17.39
C ASP A 88 -13.23 -5.62 16.31
N ASN A 89 -13.61 -4.68 15.45
CA ASN A 89 -14.64 -4.89 14.43
C ASN A 89 -14.03 -5.27 13.08
N LEU A 90 -13.50 -6.50 13.00
CA LEU A 90 -12.89 -7.07 11.79
C LEU A 90 -13.83 -7.05 10.58
N ARG A 91 -15.10 -7.35 10.80
CA ARG A 91 -16.09 -7.42 9.73
C ARG A 91 -16.25 -6.06 9.03
N LYS A 92 -16.41 -4.99 9.81
CA LYS A 92 -16.53 -3.63 9.24
C LYS A 92 -15.22 -3.14 8.63
N ALA A 93 -14.07 -3.48 9.22
CA ALA A 93 -12.78 -3.19 8.62
C ALA A 93 -12.64 -3.85 7.24
N ALA A 94 -13.02 -5.12 7.10
CA ALA A 94 -13.02 -5.82 5.83
C ALA A 94 -13.94 -5.15 4.78
N THR A 95 -15.13 -4.68 5.17
CA THR A 95 -16.05 -3.99 4.24
C THR A 95 -15.50 -2.71 3.66
N VAL A 96 -14.51 -2.08 4.31
CA VAL A 96 -13.82 -0.90 3.81
C VAL A 96 -12.62 -1.26 2.94
N LEU A 97 -11.85 -2.29 3.34
CA LEU A 97 -10.60 -2.66 2.66
C LEU A 97 -10.83 -3.46 1.38
N GLU A 98 -11.78 -4.39 1.38
CA GLU A 98 -11.99 -5.30 0.24
C GLU A 98 -12.39 -4.59 -1.08
N PRO A 99 -13.26 -3.56 -1.09
CA PRO A 99 -13.56 -2.83 -2.32
C PRO A 99 -12.34 -2.10 -2.91
N VAL A 100 -11.52 -1.50 -2.06
CA VAL A 100 -10.28 -0.83 -2.50
C VAL A 100 -9.28 -1.85 -3.02
N TRP A 101 -9.12 -3.00 -2.34
CA TRP A 101 -8.27 -4.09 -2.79
C TRP A 101 -8.65 -4.61 -4.18
N LYS A 102 -9.93 -4.75 -4.47
CA LYS A 102 -10.39 -5.21 -5.79
C LYS A 102 -10.00 -4.26 -6.92
N ASN A 103 -9.99 -2.96 -6.64
CA ASN A 103 -9.66 -1.93 -7.63
C ASN A 103 -8.15 -1.70 -7.73
N ASP A 104 -7.49 -1.60 -6.60
CA ASP A 104 -6.08 -1.23 -6.48
C ASP A 104 -5.41 -2.06 -5.35
N PRO A 105 -4.99 -3.30 -5.63
CA PRO A 105 -4.25 -4.10 -4.66
C PRO A 105 -3.00 -3.37 -4.19
N HIS A 106 -2.89 -3.20 -2.88
CA HIS A 106 -1.83 -2.42 -2.28
C HIS A 106 -1.23 -3.17 -1.07
N PRO A 107 0.10 -3.26 -0.93
CA PRO A 107 0.72 -4.03 0.14
C PRO A 107 0.35 -3.54 1.53
N GLN A 108 0.12 -2.24 1.72
CA GLN A 108 -0.33 -1.70 3.02
C GLN A 108 -1.74 -2.14 3.39
N ILE A 109 -2.62 -2.34 2.41
CA ILE A 109 -3.95 -2.94 2.63
C ILE A 109 -3.80 -4.41 3.02
N ALA A 110 -2.97 -5.17 2.30
CA ALA A 110 -2.72 -6.58 2.61
C ALA A 110 -2.17 -6.75 4.02
N GLU A 111 -1.18 -5.95 4.41
CA GLU A 111 -0.59 -6.01 5.74
C GLU A 111 -1.64 -5.76 6.83
N LEU A 112 -2.43 -4.69 6.72
CA LEU A 112 -3.46 -4.37 7.69
C LEU A 112 -4.55 -5.43 7.74
N TYR A 113 -4.99 -5.95 6.60
CA TYR A 113 -6.03 -6.96 6.49
C TYR A 113 -5.60 -8.31 7.09
N VAL A 114 -4.40 -8.76 6.75
CA VAL A 114 -3.86 -10.04 7.21
C VAL A 114 -3.52 -10.01 8.70
N ARG A 115 -2.97 -8.91 9.19
CA ARG A 115 -2.56 -8.71 10.59
C ARG A 115 -3.60 -7.96 11.44
N ALA A 116 -4.86 -7.97 11.02
CA ALA A 116 -5.93 -7.16 11.61
C ALA A 116 -6.16 -7.42 13.10
N ARG A 117 -5.81 -8.59 13.62
CA ARG A 117 -6.05 -8.99 15.00
C ARG A 117 -4.77 -9.47 15.66
N SER A 118 -4.42 -8.89 16.79
CA SER A 118 -3.36 -9.40 17.65
C SER A 118 -3.80 -10.73 18.27
N GLY A 119 -2.95 -11.73 18.25
CA GLY A 119 -3.25 -13.06 18.80
C GLY A 119 -3.83 -14.07 17.80
N ASP A 120 -4.04 -13.67 16.54
CA ASP A 120 -4.35 -14.64 15.49
C ASP A 120 -3.18 -15.60 15.26
N THR A 121 -3.54 -16.85 14.96
CA THR A 121 -2.56 -17.85 14.54
C THR A 121 -2.03 -17.55 13.13
N ALA A 122 -0.89 -18.13 12.78
CA ALA A 122 -0.36 -18.04 11.42
C ALA A 122 -1.35 -18.60 10.38
N ILE A 123 -2.11 -19.64 10.76
CA ILE A 123 -3.16 -20.22 9.91
C ILE A 123 -4.31 -19.25 9.68
N ASP A 124 -4.73 -18.50 10.70
CA ASP A 124 -5.78 -17.48 10.54
C ASP A 124 -5.32 -16.35 9.60
N ARG A 125 -4.08 -15.91 9.74
CA ARG A 125 -3.48 -14.94 8.83
C ARG A 125 -3.40 -15.46 7.39
N LEU A 126 -3.02 -16.72 7.21
CA LEU A 126 -2.99 -17.36 5.89
C LEU A 126 -4.37 -17.38 5.23
N LYS A 127 -5.41 -17.75 5.97
CA LYS A 127 -6.80 -17.72 5.47
C LYS A 127 -7.22 -16.32 5.01
N ARG A 128 -6.81 -15.26 5.73
CA ARG A 128 -7.08 -13.88 5.29
C ARG A 128 -6.32 -13.49 4.03
N ALA A 129 -5.07 -13.89 3.91
CA ALA A 129 -4.29 -13.66 2.68
C ALA A 129 -4.93 -14.39 1.49
N GLU A 130 -5.36 -15.64 1.67
CA GLU A 130 -6.08 -16.41 0.65
C GLU A 130 -7.43 -15.77 0.28
N ARG A 131 -8.11 -15.13 1.24
CA ARG A 131 -9.31 -14.34 0.95
C ARG A 131 -9.00 -13.16 0.03
N LEU A 132 -7.93 -12.41 0.28
CA LEU A 132 -7.48 -11.34 -0.61
C LEU A 132 -7.15 -11.86 -2.02
N GLU A 133 -6.45 -12.99 -2.12
CA GLU A 133 -6.16 -13.61 -3.40
C GLU A 133 -7.46 -14.00 -4.15
N SER A 134 -8.46 -14.51 -3.46
CA SER A 134 -9.75 -14.85 -4.06
C SER A 134 -10.50 -13.63 -4.63
N LEU A 135 -10.28 -12.45 -4.06
CA LEU A 135 -10.86 -11.18 -4.52
C LEU A 135 -10.13 -10.59 -5.73
N LYS A 136 -8.84 -10.86 -5.84
CA LYS A 136 -7.99 -10.38 -6.94
C LYS A 136 -6.96 -11.46 -7.32
N PRO A 137 -7.37 -12.51 -8.02
CA PRO A 137 -6.46 -13.59 -8.41
C PRO A 137 -5.43 -13.14 -9.44
N ASN A 138 -4.31 -13.86 -9.51
CA ASN A 138 -3.22 -13.62 -10.46
C ASN A 138 -2.65 -12.19 -10.40
N ASN A 139 -2.64 -11.61 -9.23
CA ASN A 139 -2.06 -10.30 -8.95
C ASN A 139 -0.85 -10.44 -8.05
N ILE A 140 0.19 -9.66 -8.32
CA ILE A 140 1.46 -9.73 -7.60
C ILE A 140 1.30 -9.51 -6.08
N GLU A 141 0.48 -8.54 -5.67
CA GLU A 141 0.26 -8.22 -4.26
C GLU A 141 -0.53 -9.34 -3.54
N SER A 142 -1.49 -9.97 -4.25
CA SER A 142 -2.22 -11.13 -3.73
C SER A 142 -1.31 -12.33 -3.53
N LEU A 143 -0.49 -12.64 -4.52
CA LEU A 143 0.46 -13.75 -4.47
C LEU A 143 1.52 -13.54 -3.38
N PHE A 144 2.05 -12.33 -3.27
CA PHE A 144 3.02 -11.98 -2.24
C PHE A 144 2.42 -12.11 -0.84
N ALA A 145 1.21 -11.62 -0.62
CA ALA A 145 0.51 -11.72 0.67
C ALA A 145 0.31 -13.18 1.10
N VAL A 146 -0.10 -14.06 0.17
CA VAL A 146 -0.25 -15.49 0.46
C VAL A 146 1.10 -16.15 0.71
N ALA A 147 2.12 -15.84 -0.08
CA ALA A 147 3.47 -16.40 0.11
C ALA A 147 4.04 -16.05 1.49
N GLN A 148 3.93 -14.79 1.90
CA GLN A 148 4.36 -14.32 3.22
C GLN A 148 3.62 -15.03 4.35
N ALA A 149 2.29 -15.09 4.27
CA ALA A 149 1.47 -15.73 5.29
C ALA A 149 1.67 -17.26 5.34
N ALA A 150 1.91 -17.90 4.20
CA ALA A 150 2.25 -19.32 4.11
C ALA A 150 3.61 -19.63 4.74
N LEU A 151 4.60 -18.76 4.57
CA LEU A 151 5.90 -18.86 5.24
C LEU A 151 5.71 -18.81 6.76
N ASP A 152 4.95 -17.85 7.28
CA ASP A 152 4.65 -17.70 8.70
C ASP A 152 3.92 -18.96 9.25
N ALA A 153 3.07 -19.58 8.45
CA ALA A 153 2.36 -20.82 8.76
C ALA A 153 3.21 -22.10 8.55
N LYS A 154 4.44 -21.96 8.10
CA LYS A 154 5.34 -23.07 7.73
C LYS A 154 4.82 -23.98 6.61
N GLU A 155 3.92 -23.43 5.77
CA GLU A 155 3.48 -24.09 4.53
C GLU A 155 4.44 -23.77 3.39
N PHE A 156 5.66 -24.31 3.46
CA PHE A 156 6.78 -23.92 2.59
C PHE A 156 6.52 -24.17 1.10
N ALA A 157 5.89 -25.28 0.74
CA ALA A 157 5.55 -25.58 -0.64
C ALA A 157 4.60 -24.52 -1.24
N LYS A 158 3.59 -24.09 -0.49
CA LYS A 158 2.66 -23.02 -0.87
C LYS A 158 3.38 -21.68 -0.95
N ALA A 159 4.20 -21.34 0.06
CA ALA A 159 4.98 -20.12 0.09
C ALA A 159 5.88 -20.00 -1.15
N ARG A 160 6.62 -21.05 -1.47
CA ARG A 160 7.50 -21.11 -2.65
C ARG A 160 6.72 -20.96 -3.95
N ALA A 161 5.64 -21.72 -4.14
CA ALA A 161 4.85 -21.66 -5.36
C ALA A 161 4.26 -20.25 -5.60
N LYS A 162 3.76 -19.59 -4.55
CA LYS A 162 3.20 -18.24 -4.65
C LYS A 162 4.26 -17.17 -4.86
N ALA A 163 5.42 -17.28 -4.21
CA ALA A 163 6.54 -16.37 -4.42
C ALA A 163 7.10 -16.48 -5.85
N GLU A 164 7.26 -17.67 -6.38
CA GLU A 164 7.67 -17.92 -7.77
C GLU A 164 6.66 -17.36 -8.77
N ALA A 165 5.37 -17.56 -8.52
CA ALA A 165 4.31 -16.98 -9.35
C ALA A 165 4.34 -15.46 -9.35
N ALA A 166 4.56 -14.83 -8.21
CA ALA A 166 4.72 -13.39 -8.08
C ALA A 166 5.94 -12.89 -8.87
N ALA A 167 7.07 -13.58 -8.74
CA ALA A 167 8.31 -13.25 -9.43
C ALA A 167 8.19 -13.33 -10.97
N ARG A 168 7.36 -14.25 -11.50
CA ARG A 168 7.07 -14.33 -12.94
C ARG A 168 6.23 -13.16 -13.46
N ILE A 169 5.42 -12.54 -12.60
CA ILE A 169 4.65 -11.36 -13.00
C ILE A 169 5.57 -10.14 -13.02
N GLU A 170 6.29 -9.92 -11.93
CA GLU A 170 7.20 -8.79 -11.79
C GLU A 170 8.28 -9.13 -10.75
N PRO A 171 9.54 -9.32 -11.18
CA PRO A 171 10.64 -9.56 -10.25
C PRO A 171 10.95 -8.28 -9.47
N ARG A 172 10.76 -8.33 -8.14
CA ARG A 172 11.03 -7.23 -7.21
C ARG A 172 11.97 -7.68 -6.10
N GLU A 173 12.70 -6.74 -5.52
CA GLU A 173 13.59 -6.97 -4.39
C GLU A 173 12.92 -7.77 -3.27
N SER A 174 11.73 -7.36 -2.82
CA SER A 174 10.99 -8.01 -1.73
C SER A 174 10.65 -9.47 -1.99
N ILE A 175 10.37 -9.83 -3.26
CA ILE A 175 10.04 -11.21 -3.64
C ILE A 175 11.26 -12.11 -3.50
N PHE A 176 12.43 -11.67 -3.93
CA PHE A 176 13.66 -12.43 -3.80
C PHE A 176 14.14 -12.53 -2.34
N LEU A 177 13.93 -11.47 -1.54
CA LEU A 177 14.15 -11.54 -0.09
C LEU A 177 13.22 -12.57 0.56
N LEU A 178 11.96 -12.61 0.16
CA LEU A 178 11.02 -13.63 0.64
C LEU A 178 11.44 -15.05 0.21
N MET A 179 11.98 -15.23 -1.00
CA MET A 179 12.52 -16.50 -1.45
C MET A 179 13.72 -16.93 -0.58
N ALA A 180 14.59 -15.99 -0.19
CA ALA A 180 15.69 -16.26 0.74
C ALA A 180 15.15 -16.68 2.12
N ASP A 181 14.13 -16.01 2.65
CA ASP A 181 13.52 -16.33 3.94
C ASP A 181 12.85 -17.73 3.91
N ILE A 182 12.18 -18.08 2.80
CA ILE A 182 11.61 -19.42 2.60
C ILE A 182 12.69 -20.48 2.61
N GLU A 183 13.79 -20.25 1.90
CA GLU A 183 14.92 -21.19 1.82
C GLU A 183 15.57 -21.39 3.19
N GLU A 184 15.80 -20.30 3.92
CA GLU A 184 16.34 -20.36 5.28
C GLU A 184 15.45 -21.16 6.21
N ALA A 185 14.16 -20.91 6.17
CA ALA A 185 13.19 -21.57 7.07
C ALA A 185 12.95 -23.04 6.72
N GLU A 186 12.97 -23.40 5.44
CA GLU A 186 12.70 -24.77 4.98
C GLU A 186 13.93 -25.68 5.04
N THR A 187 15.06 -25.20 4.53
CA THR A 187 16.25 -26.04 4.35
C THR A 187 17.47 -25.57 5.16
N GLY A 188 17.58 -24.30 5.47
CA GLY A 188 18.76 -23.69 6.07
C GLY A 188 19.98 -23.66 5.15
N ASP A 189 19.81 -23.91 3.87
CA ASP A 189 20.92 -23.91 2.87
C ASP A 189 21.43 -22.49 2.63
N GLN A 190 22.55 -22.16 3.26
CA GLN A 190 23.17 -20.84 3.17
C GLN A 190 23.68 -20.50 1.77
N GLY A 191 23.94 -21.47 0.93
CA GLY A 191 24.31 -21.27 -0.47
C GLY A 191 23.13 -20.70 -1.26
N ARG A 192 21.98 -21.33 -1.12
CA ARG A 192 20.72 -20.91 -1.76
C ARG A 192 20.18 -19.59 -1.19
N VAL A 193 20.27 -19.40 0.12
CA VAL A 193 19.93 -18.12 0.76
C VAL A 193 20.73 -16.97 0.15
N ARG A 194 22.08 -17.12 0.07
CA ARG A 194 22.95 -16.11 -0.55
C ARG A 194 22.63 -15.88 -2.03
N TYR A 195 22.28 -16.92 -2.75
CA TYR A 195 21.84 -16.80 -4.14
C TYR A 195 20.63 -15.88 -4.28
N TRP A 196 19.57 -16.12 -3.51
CA TRP A 196 18.36 -15.27 -3.54
C TRP A 196 18.61 -13.84 -3.06
N MET A 197 19.44 -13.67 -2.04
CA MET A 197 19.85 -12.32 -1.60
C MET A 197 20.62 -11.56 -2.69
N ALA A 198 21.46 -12.24 -3.46
CA ALA A 198 22.16 -11.63 -4.58
C ALA A 198 21.20 -11.26 -5.73
N GLN A 199 20.15 -12.05 -5.96
CA GLN A 199 19.09 -11.69 -6.91
C GLN A 199 18.30 -10.46 -6.42
N ALA A 200 18.01 -10.36 -5.12
CA ALA A 200 17.34 -9.22 -4.54
C ALA A 200 18.10 -7.90 -4.76
N LEU A 201 19.43 -7.93 -4.60
CA LEU A 201 20.29 -6.76 -4.80
C LEU A 201 20.30 -6.24 -6.26
N ARG A 202 20.00 -7.10 -7.22
CA ARG A 202 19.95 -6.76 -8.66
C ARG A 202 18.55 -6.44 -9.15
N ALA A 203 17.52 -6.84 -8.39
CA ALA A 203 16.13 -6.67 -8.77
C ALA A 203 15.68 -5.22 -8.70
N PRO A 204 14.66 -4.82 -9.47
CA PRO A 204 13.98 -3.56 -9.30
C PRO A 204 13.47 -3.40 -7.87
N ARG A 205 13.55 -2.19 -7.35
CA ARG A 205 13.00 -1.87 -6.03
C ARG A 205 11.49 -1.94 -6.04
N ASP A 206 10.95 -2.26 -4.88
CA ASP A 206 9.51 -2.23 -4.66
C ASP A 206 8.94 -0.82 -4.80
N PRO A 207 7.66 -0.67 -5.19
CA PRO A 207 6.97 0.60 -5.16
C PRO A 207 6.94 1.21 -3.76
N ALA A 208 6.98 2.52 -3.70
CA ALA A 208 6.82 3.32 -2.49
C ALA A 208 6.02 4.58 -2.80
N TRP A 209 5.66 5.36 -1.78
CA TRP A 209 5.08 6.67 -1.97
C TRP A 209 6.17 7.65 -2.42
N VAL A 210 6.04 8.19 -3.64
CA VAL A 210 7.05 9.05 -4.27
C VAL A 210 6.43 10.36 -4.72
N ALA A 211 7.06 11.46 -4.37
CA ALA A 211 6.73 12.80 -4.85
C ALA A 211 7.97 13.69 -4.86
N ASP A 212 8.16 14.47 -5.92
CA ASP A 212 9.19 15.52 -6.01
C ASP A 212 10.60 15.06 -5.56
N GLY A 213 10.98 13.84 -5.95
CA GLY A 213 12.27 13.23 -5.59
C GLY A 213 12.37 12.67 -4.17
N ILE A 214 11.27 12.70 -3.39
CA ILE A 214 11.20 12.12 -2.05
C ILE A 214 10.52 10.76 -2.11
N VAL A 215 11.07 9.81 -1.36
CA VAL A 215 10.49 8.49 -1.10
C VAL A 215 10.01 8.46 0.35
N SER A 216 8.78 8.04 0.57
CA SER A 216 8.18 7.91 1.90
C SER A 216 7.53 6.54 2.09
N GLU A 217 7.71 5.95 3.27
CA GLU A 217 7.01 4.73 3.66
C GLU A 217 5.52 4.98 3.93
N LYS A 218 5.19 6.22 4.32
CA LYS A 218 3.83 6.64 4.62
C LYS A 218 3.36 7.63 3.57
N TRP A 219 2.09 7.51 3.21
CA TRP A 219 1.45 8.52 2.39
C TRP A 219 1.40 9.86 3.11
N LEU A 220 1.72 10.93 2.38
CA LEU A 220 1.60 12.31 2.84
C LEU A 220 0.63 13.06 1.92
N PRO A 221 -0.27 13.88 2.49
CA PRO A 221 -1.25 14.62 1.69
C PRO A 221 -0.62 15.73 0.84
N VAL A 222 0.53 16.22 1.27
CA VAL A 222 1.22 17.38 0.69
C VAL A 222 2.69 17.03 0.49
N SER A 223 3.26 17.44 -0.63
CA SER A 223 4.70 17.35 -0.84
C SER A 223 5.44 18.29 0.11
N PRO A 224 6.41 17.80 0.88
CA PRO A 224 7.22 18.67 1.75
C PRO A 224 8.16 19.59 0.97
N VAL A 225 8.43 19.30 -0.31
CA VAL A 225 9.31 20.11 -1.16
C VAL A 225 8.52 21.25 -1.81
N THR A 226 7.46 20.93 -2.54
CA THR A 226 6.73 21.90 -3.34
C THR A 226 5.48 22.46 -2.64
N GLY A 227 4.96 21.76 -1.64
CA GLY A 227 3.67 22.06 -1.00
C GLY A 227 2.46 21.64 -1.82
N ARG A 228 2.67 20.94 -2.94
CA ARG A 228 1.59 20.48 -3.80
C ARG A 228 0.76 19.40 -3.11
N LEU A 229 -0.55 19.59 -3.12
CA LEU A 229 -1.53 18.64 -2.62
C LEU A 229 -1.65 17.44 -3.58
N ASP A 230 -1.88 16.24 -3.04
CA ASP A 230 -2.04 14.98 -3.80
C ASP A 230 -0.83 14.67 -4.71
N ALA A 231 0.38 14.99 -4.23
CA ALA A 231 1.59 14.82 -5.01
C ALA A 231 2.17 13.39 -4.97
N PHE A 232 1.89 12.63 -3.91
CA PHE A 232 2.45 11.30 -3.72
C PHE A 232 1.73 10.25 -4.55
N GLU A 233 2.52 9.51 -5.31
CA GLU A 233 2.09 8.37 -6.13
C GLU A 233 2.76 7.10 -5.63
N TRP A 234 2.04 5.98 -5.67
CA TRP A 234 2.61 4.66 -5.38
C TRP A 234 3.29 4.11 -6.62
N LYS A 235 4.61 4.15 -6.65
CA LYS A 235 5.42 3.68 -7.79
C LYS A 235 6.86 3.38 -7.37
N ALA A 236 7.59 2.69 -8.24
CA ALA A 236 9.02 2.47 -8.04
C ALA A 236 9.78 3.81 -7.92
N PRO A 237 10.69 3.95 -6.93
CA PRO A 237 11.48 5.17 -6.76
C PRO A 237 12.36 5.46 -7.99
N PHE A 238 12.50 6.74 -8.34
CA PHE A 238 13.44 7.17 -9.37
C PHE A 238 14.89 6.94 -8.93
N GLY A 239 15.76 6.59 -9.89
CA GLY A 239 17.21 6.54 -9.67
C GLY A 239 17.84 5.15 -9.59
N GLN A 240 17.14 4.10 -10.01
CA GLN A 240 17.86 2.96 -10.52
C GLN A 240 18.47 3.37 -11.87
N LEU A 241 19.76 3.56 -11.89
CA LEU A 241 20.52 3.41 -13.12
C LEU A 241 20.10 2.04 -13.67
N GLU A 242 19.48 2.04 -14.84
CA GLU A 242 19.30 0.84 -15.64
C GLU A 242 20.72 0.32 -15.91
N GLY A 243 21.23 -0.51 -15.01
CA GLY A 243 22.34 -1.38 -15.33
C GLY A 243 21.88 -2.25 -16.49
N PRO A 244 22.78 -2.74 -17.35
CA PRO A 244 22.40 -3.66 -18.41
C PRO A 244 21.54 -4.76 -17.77
N VAL A 245 20.30 -4.87 -18.23
CA VAL A 245 19.39 -5.96 -17.90
C VAL A 245 20.02 -7.18 -18.55
N GLU A 246 20.91 -7.87 -17.83
CA GLU A 246 21.16 -9.26 -18.13
C GLU A 246 19.81 -9.95 -17.93
N ASP A 247 19.34 -10.63 -18.95
CA ASP A 247 18.08 -11.39 -18.98
C ASP A 247 18.01 -12.29 -17.73
N LEU A 248 17.47 -11.74 -16.65
CA LEU A 248 17.02 -12.49 -15.48
C LEU A 248 15.71 -13.15 -15.89
N THR A 249 15.80 -14.20 -16.69
CA THR A 249 14.67 -15.11 -16.82
C THR A 249 14.54 -15.80 -15.46
N ILE A 250 13.38 -15.62 -14.84
CA ILE A 250 13.05 -16.21 -13.54
C ILE A 250 13.21 -17.72 -13.58
N GLU A 251 12.94 -18.35 -14.72
CA GLU A 251 13.22 -19.77 -14.98
C GLU A 251 14.69 -20.12 -14.73
N ASN A 252 15.63 -19.28 -15.17
CA ASN A 252 17.05 -19.52 -14.95
C ASN A 252 17.42 -19.31 -13.47
N ALA A 253 16.81 -18.32 -12.80
CA ALA A 253 17.03 -18.06 -11.38
C ALA A 253 16.48 -19.21 -10.50
N ILE A 254 15.29 -19.70 -10.80
CA ILE A 254 14.68 -20.83 -10.08
C ILE A 254 15.42 -22.14 -10.34
N ALA A 255 15.88 -22.38 -11.58
CA ALA A 255 16.61 -23.60 -11.93
C ALA A 255 18.03 -23.65 -11.33
N ALA A 256 18.63 -22.50 -11.03
CA ALA A 256 19.98 -22.40 -10.44
C ALA A 256 19.98 -22.45 -8.89
N ALA A 257 18.82 -22.30 -8.25
CA ALA A 257 18.64 -22.40 -6.81
C ALA A 257 18.35 -23.82 -6.36
#